data_9c7e5327d0c5b3a72b9ccc4222c5d6e1
#
_entry.id   9c7e5327d0c5b3a72b9ccc4222c5d6e1
#
_cell.length_a   1.000
_cell.length_b   1.000
_cell.length_c   1.000
_cell.angle_alpha   90.00
_cell.angle_beta   90.00
_cell.angle_gamma   90.00
#
_symmetry.space_group_name_H-M   'P 1'
#
loop_
_entity.id
_entity.type
_entity.pdbx_description
1 polymer ?
#
loop_
_entity_poly.entity_id
_entity_poly.type
_entity_poly.pdbx_seq_one_letter_code
_entity_poly.pdbx_strand_id
1 'polypeptide(L)'
;MKLRTLLFLGLAIALALPSRTHGDLGVEKVVIALKPDKNPEQMLQERKTLSEFLAKKLGKPVDVIVPLSSSVIIEGFANGTVDLGYLSATDMVLAEKKNAGQILLAGEIDGHNWYQSYWLALKEKPYSKVEDLKGKPVAFASKTSTSGYLIPIYDLKRKGLLTKPDPEAFFGAGNLFYGTGYVSAVERVLNGQAEAAAVSYYVLDKDKHLTVEQRAKLKKVTEQGPVPTHVIAVRSSISEADRDTLRKALETMNEKENTELRDKVFTSKLVPVNPDEHLQSIREALDFLGDAK
;
A
#
# COMPACT_ATOMS: atom_id res chain seq x y z
N MET A 1 -23.16 9.49 82.81
CA MET A 1 -23.43 9.61 81.32
C MET A 1 -22.14 9.32 80.61
N LYS A 2 -21.99 8.10 80.04
CA LYS A 2 -20.74 7.62 79.38
C LYS A 2 -20.93 7.74 77.87
N LEU A 3 -20.16 8.65 77.24
CA LEU A 3 -20.12 8.88 75.82
C LEU A 3 -19.27 7.79 75.18
N ARG A 4 -19.86 6.93 74.29
CA ARG A 4 -19.16 5.91 73.52
C ARG A 4 -18.77 6.51 72.14
N THR A 5 -17.49 6.67 71.93
CA THR A 5 -16.90 7.07 70.66
C THR A 5 -16.83 5.84 69.75
N LEU A 6 -17.58 5.84 68.61
CA LEU A 6 -17.45 4.85 67.56
C LEU A 6 -16.33 5.27 66.58
N LEU A 7 -15.29 4.44 66.52
CA LEU A 7 -14.24 4.56 65.52
C LEU A 7 -14.73 3.88 64.24
N PHE A 8 -14.94 4.64 63.14
CA PHE A 8 -15.12 4.07 61.82
C PHE A 8 -13.77 3.82 61.16
N LEU A 9 -13.43 2.53 61.00
CA LEU A 9 -12.24 2.09 60.27
C LEU A 9 -12.62 2.04 58.79
N GLY A 10 -12.24 3.06 58.01
CA GLY A 10 -12.42 3.10 56.55
C GLY A 10 -11.42 2.16 55.86
N LEU A 11 -11.88 1.06 55.33
CA LEU A 11 -11.12 0.12 54.48
C LEU A 11 -10.98 0.73 53.07
N ALA A 12 -9.85 1.35 52.76
CA ALA A 12 -9.52 1.80 51.44
C ALA A 12 -9.12 0.59 50.59
N ILE A 13 -10.02 0.12 49.73
CA ILE A 13 -9.70 -0.90 48.71
C ILE A 13 -8.94 -0.14 47.61
N ALA A 14 -7.63 -0.24 47.58
CA ALA A 14 -6.80 0.17 46.47
C ALA A 14 -7.05 -0.81 45.33
N LEU A 15 -7.81 -0.40 44.31
CA LEU A 15 -7.89 -1.09 43.02
C LEU A 15 -6.50 -1.01 42.37
N ALA A 16 -5.71 -2.06 42.52
CA ALA A 16 -4.50 -2.24 41.76
C ALA A 16 -4.87 -2.47 40.31
N LEU A 17 -4.76 -1.44 39.49
CA LEU A 17 -4.78 -1.59 38.01
C LEU A 17 -3.59 -2.51 37.66
N PRO A 18 -3.81 -3.56 36.86
CA PRO A 18 -2.72 -4.41 36.42
C PRO A 18 -1.68 -3.56 35.70
N SER A 19 -0.47 -3.48 36.24
CA SER A 19 0.68 -2.89 35.58
C SER A 19 0.93 -3.71 34.31
N ARG A 20 0.66 -3.16 33.13
CA ARG A 20 1.07 -3.79 31.88
C ARG A 20 2.58 -3.95 31.91
N THR A 21 3.05 -5.18 31.83
CA THR A 21 4.46 -5.46 31.62
C THR A 21 4.86 -4.89 30.26
N HIS A 22 6.01 -4.24 30.18
CA HIS A 22 6.56 -3.70 28.93
C HIS A 22 6.65 -4.84 27.92
N GLY A 23 5.78 -4.83 26.87
CA GLY A 23 5.72 -5.86 25.84
C GLY A 23 4.38 -6.58 25.66
N ASP A 24 3.39 -6.36 26.53
CA ASP A 24 2.08 -6.99 26.34
C ASP A 24 1.17 -6.10 25.45
N LEU A 25 0.89 -6.58 24.22
CA LEU A 25 -0.02 -5.89 23.29
C LEU A 25 -1.43 -5.74 23.88
N GLY A 26 -2.00 -4.55 23.75
CA GLY A 26 -3.34 -4.23 24.24
C GLY A 26 -4.48 -4.90 23.47
N VAL A 27 -4.16 -5.68 22.44
CA VAL A 27 -5.12 -6.48 21.66
C VAL A 27 -4.95 -7.97 22.00
N GLU A 28 -6.05 -8.70 22.07
CA GLU A 28 -6.01 -10.16 22.30
C GLU A 28 -5.49 -10.92 21.09
N LYS A 29 -5.76 -10.42 19.90
CA LYS A 29 -5.36 -10.98 18.61
C LYS A 29 -5.03 -9.83 17.65
N VAL A 30 -4.02 -10.00 16.80
CA VAL A 30 -3.65 -9.05 15.75
C VAL A 30 -4.24 -9.51 14.41
N VAL A 31 -4.94 -8.64 13.71
CA VAL A 31 -5.46 -8.88 12.37
C VAL A 31 -4.70 -8.07 11.33
N ILE A 32 -4.06 -8.75 10.38
CA ILE A 32 -3.30 -8.14 9.29
C ILE A 32 -4.00 -8.37 7.97
N ALA A 33 -4.24 -7.30 7.22
CA ALA A 33 -4.84 -7.36 5.89
C ALA A 33 -3.78 -7.15 4.79
N LEU A 34 -3.67 -8.08 3.85
CA LEU A 34 -2.82 -7.98 2.66
C LEU A 34 -3.66 -7.56 1.44
N LYS A 35 -3.02 -6.90 0.47
CA LYS A 35 -3.68 -6.58 -0.81
C LYS A 35 -3.93 -7.85 -1.65
N PRO A 36 -5.05 -7.92 -2.38
CA PRO A 36 -5.36 -9.03 -3.28
C PRO A 36 -4.64 -8.84 -4.64
N ASP A 37 -3.31 -8.91 -4.67
CA ASP A 37 -2.49 -8.62 -5.85
C ASP A 37 -1.82 -9.85 -6.49
N LYS A 38 -2.09 -11.05 -5.97
CA LYS A 38 -1.47 -12.32 -6.39
C LYS A 38 -2.48 -13.43 -6.59
N ASN A 39 -1.99 -14.57 -7.11
CA ASN A 39 -2.77 -15.80 -7.20
C ASN A 39 -3.27 -16.25 -5.80
N PRO A 40 -4.56 -16.59 -5.64
CA PRO A 40 -5.15 -16.96 -4.35
C PRO A 40 -4.45 -18.13 -3.63
N GLU A 41 -4.00 -19.17 -4.35
CA GLU A 41 -3.33 -20.32 -3.74
C GLU A 41 -1.97 -19.94 -3.15
N GLN A 42 -1.21 -19.12 -3.88
CA GLN A 42 0.08 -18.60 -3.41
C GLN A 42 -0.14 -17.74 -2.17
N MET A 43 -1.17 -16.90 -2.16
CA MET A 43 -1.51 -16.06 -1.01
C MET A 43 -1.92 -16.87 0.22
N LEU A 44 -2.58 -18.01 0.05
CA LEU A 44 -2.95 -18.89 1.18
C LEU A 44 -1.71 -19.38 1.96
N GLN A 45 -0.67 -19.83 1.26
CA GLN A 45 0.56 -20.29 1.92
C GLN A 45 1.33 -19.13 2.56
N GLU A 46 1.44 -17.99 1.87
CA GLU A 46 2.10 -16.80 2.38
C GLU A 46 1.41 -16.28 3.66
N ARG A 47 0.06 -16.27 3.70
CA ARG A 47 -0.75 -15.90 4.87
C ARG A 47 -0.43 -16.76 6.07
N LYS A 48 -0.43 -18.09 5.90
CA LYS A 48 -0.16 -19.04 6.99
C LYS A 48 1.24 -18.80 7.57
N THR A 49 2.26 -18.73 6.70
CA THR A 49 3.65 -18.54 7.14
C THR A 49 3.84 -17.19 7.85
N LEU A 50 3.24 -16.12 7.35
CA LEU A 50 3.28 -14.80 7.99
C LEU A 50 2.58 -14.82 9.35
N SER A 51 1.39 -15.44 9.44
CA SER A 51 0.64 -15.58 10.69
C SER A 51 1.47 -16.29 11.76
N GLU A 52 2.04 -17.45 11.45
CA GLU A 52 2.87 -18.23 12.37
C GLU A 52 4.13 -17.47 12.80
N PHE A 53 4.80 -16.80 11.86
CA PHE A 53 5.99 -15.99 12.14
C PHE A 53 5.68 -14.87 13.13
N LEU A 54 4.65 -14.05 12.84
CA LEU A 54 4.31 -12.91 13.69
C LEU A 54 3.70 -13.34 15.02
N ALA A 55 2.90 -14.41 15.06
CA ALA A 55 2.38 -14.94 16.31
C ALA A 55 3.50 -15.35 17.27
N LYS A 56 4.56 -15.97 16.76
CA LYS A 56 5.76 -16.31 17.54
C LYS A 56 6.49 -15.06 18.05
N LYS A 57 6.61 -14.02 17.24
CA LYS A 57 7.32 -12.78 17.61
C LYS A 57 6.53 -11.92 18.60
N LEU A 58 5.20 -11.90 18.47
CA LEU A 58 4.31 -11.08 19.29
C LEU A 58 3.78 -11.78 20.54
N GLY A 59 3.91 -13.11 20.63
CA GLY A 59 3.32 -13.90 21.72
C GLY A 59 1.77 -13.85 21.74
N LYS A 60 1.13 -13.49 20.64
CA LYS A 60 -0.33 -13.34 20.47
C LYS A 60 -0.78 -14.04 19.18
N PRO A 61 -2.04 -14.51 19.10
CA PRO A 61 -2.60 -14.98 17.84
C PRO A 61 -2.55 -13.89 16.77
N VAL A 62 -2.22 -14.28 15.54
CA VAL A 62 -2.21 -13.37 14.37
C VAL A 62 -3.06 -13.97 13.26
N ASP A 63 -4.07 -13.25 12.81
CA ASP A 63 -4.85 -13.59 11.63
C ASP A 63 -4.38 -12.76 10.43
N VAL A 64 -4.09 -13.42 9.32
CA VAL A 64 -3.76 -12.75 8.06
C VAL A 64 -4.92 -12.94 7.09
N ILE A 65 -5.54 -11.82 6.67
CA ILE A 65 -6.68 -11.82 5.75
C ILE A 65 -6.31 -11.16 4.42
N VAL A 66 -7.07 -11.48 3.36
CA VAL A 66 -6.97 -10.84 2.05
C VAL A 66 -8.35 -10.36 1.64
N PRO A 67 -8.70 -9.11 1.94
CA PRO A 67 -9.96 -8.51 1.54
C PRO A 67 -10.05 -8.32 0.03
N LEU A 68 -11.26 -8.15 -0.49
CA LEU A 68 -11.51 -7.96 -1.92
C LEU A 68 -10.96 -6.61 -2.47
N SER A 69 -10.74 -5.63 -1.59
CA SER A 69 -10.20 -4.32 -1.97
C SER A 69 -9.53 -3.62 -0.78
N SER A 70 -8.69 -2.62 -1.06
CA SER A 70 -8.06 -1.78 -0.03
C SER A 70 -9.09 -0.94 0.75
N SER A 71 -10.24 -0.61 0.17
CA SER A 71 -11.29 0.11 0.90
C SER A 71 -11.83 -0.70 2.08
N VAL A 72 -11.92 -2.03 1.97
CA VAL A 72 -12.29 -2.91 3.08
C VAL A 72 -11.25 -2.88 4.20
N ILE A 73 -9.96 -2.73 3.87
CA ILE A 73 -8.89 -2.57 4.87
C ILE A 73 -9.09 -1.26 5.63
N ILE A 74 -9.33 -0.16 4.92
CA ILE A 74 -9.53 1.18 5.51
C ILE A 74 -10.78 1.20 6.41
N GLU A 75 -11.87 0.58 5.97
CA GLU A 75 -13.08 0.40 6.80
C GLU A 75 -12.79 -0.45 8.05
N GLY A 76 -11.98 -1.52 7.88
CA GLY A 76 -11.54 -2.37 8.99
C GLY A 76 -10.69 -1.61 10.02
N PHE A 77 -9.87 -0.66 9.58
CA PHE A 77 -9.16 0.24 10.49
C PHE A 77 -10.11 1.13 11.27
N ALA A 78 -11.10 1.74 10.59
CA ALA A 78 -12.06 2.64 11.20
C ALA A 78 -12.93 1.95 12.26
N ASN A 79 -13.33 0.70 12.04
CA ASN A 79 -14.19 -0.07 12.94
C ASN A 79 -13.43 -1.02 13.89
N GLY A 80 -12.08 -1.07 13.80
CA GLY A 80 -11.23 -1.85 14.69
C GLY A 80 -11.16 -3.35 14.39
N THR A 81 -11.65 -3.81 13.25
CA THR A 81 -11.59 -5.23 12.83
C THR A 81 -10.28 -5.60 12.12
N VAL A 82 -9.48 -4.63 11.71
CA VAL A 82 -8.14 -4.80 11.14
C VAL A 82 -7.17 -3.91 11.92
N ASP A 83 -6.03 -4.46 12.33
CA ASP A 83 -5.01 -3.75 13.08
C ASP A 83 -3.88 -3.25 12.19
N LEU A 84 -3.44 -4.07 11.23
CA LEU A 84 -2.38 -3.76 10.27
C LEU A 84 -2.85 -3.99 8.85
N GLY A 85 -2.37 -3.17 7.90
CA GLY A 85 -2.71 -3.31 6.49
C GLY A 85 -1.51 -3.02 5.58
N TYR A 86 -1.30 -3.86 4.57
CA TYR A 86 -0.34 -3.58 3.52
C TYR A 86 -1.03 -2.79 2.42
N LEU A 87 -0.72 -1.49 2.31
CA LEU A 87 -1.42 -0.52 1.47
C LEU A 87 -0.49 0.10 0.41
N SER A 88 -1.07 0.53 -0.71
CA SER A 88 -0.41 1.46 -1.60
C SER A 88 -0.32 2.84 -0.96
N ALA A 89 0.58 3.70 -1.44
CA ALA A 89 0.67 5.06 -0.94
C ALA A 89 -0.64 5.86 -1.16
N THR A 90 -1.36 5.59 -2.25
CA THR A 90 -2.70 6.19 -2.48
C THR A 90 -3.71 5.72 -1.44
N ASP A 91 -3.80 4.41 -1.19
CA ASP A 91 -4.71 3.86 -0.17
C ASP A 91 -4.36 4.40 1.23
N MET A 92 -3.06 4.62 1.51
CA MET A 92 -2.61 5.20 2.77
C MET A 92 -3.10 6.63 2.97
N VAL A 93 -2.98 7.49 1.94
CA VAL A 93 -3.53 8.86 2.01
C VAL A 93 -5.04 8.85 2.20
N LEU A 94 -5.76 7.91 1.56
CA LEU A 94 -7.20 7.75 1.77
C LEU A 94 -7.53 7.29 3.21
N ALA A 95 -6.69 6.45 3.82
CA ALA A 95 -6.83 6.06 5.22
C ALA A 95 -6.57 7.23 6.18
N GLU A 96 -5.57 8.07 5.90
CA GLU A 96 -5.29 9.31 6.67
C GLU A 96 -6.45 10.30 6.58
N LYS A 97 -7.00 10.54 5.39
CA LYS A 97 -8.17 11.44 5.20
C LYS A 97 -9.38 11.01 6.04
N LYS A 98 -9.51 9.72 6.32
CA LYS A 98 -10.55 9.16 7.22
C LYS A 98 -10.13 9.09 8.70
N ASN A 99 -8.94 9.55 9.05
CA ASN A 99 -8.32 9.37 10.38
C ASN A 99 -8.29 7.89 10.83
N ALA A 100 -8.28 6.96 9.89
CA ALA A 100 -8.41 5.52 10.16
C ALA A 100 -7.06 4.84 10.44
N GLY A 101 -5.99 5.30 9.80
CA GLY A 101 -4.67 4.66 9.90
C GLY A 101 -3.51 5.62 9.74
N GLN A 102 -2.31 5.14 10.07
CA GLN A 102 -1.04 5.84 9.94
C GLN A 102 0.05 4.88 9.48
N ILE A 103 1.13 5.39 8.87
CA ILE A 103 2.27 4.57 8.45
C ILE A 103 2.99 4.01 9.68
N LEU A 104 3.27 2.72 9.67
CA LEU A 104 4.14 2.05 10.63
C LEU A 104 5.53 1.83 10.03
N LEU A 105 5.59 1.29 8.81
CA LEU A 105 6.81 1.03 8.02
C LEU A 105 6.49 1.21 6.53
N ALA A 106 7.51 1.52 5.74
CA ALA A 106 7.43 1.53 4.28
C ALA A 106 8.41 0.52 3.67
N GLY A 107 8.19 0.15 2.42
CA GLY A 107 9.12 -0.69 1.68
C GLY A 107 10.40 0.09 1.30
N GLU A 108 11.55 -0.61 1.30
CA GLU A 108 12.80 -0.10 0.74
C GLU A 108 13.25 -1.02 -0.39
N ILE A 109 13.40 -0.48 -1.60
CA ILE A 109 13.84 -1.16 -2.81
C ILE A 109 15.17 -0.55 -3.24
N ASP A 110 16.25 -1.33 -3.25
CA ASP A 110 17.58 -0.89 -3.66
C ASP A 110 18.06 0.40 -2.92
N GLY A 111 17.75 0.50 -1.61
CA GLY A 111 18.12 1.65 -0.77
C GLY A 111 17.18 2.86 -0.88
N HIS A 112 16.06 2.74 -1.60
CA HIS A 112 15.10 3.80 -1.79
C HIS A 112 13.70 3.39 -1.29
N ASN A 113 12.96 4.33 -0.72
CA ASN A 113 11.54 4.16 -0.37
C ASN A 113 10.59 4.61 -1.51
N TRP A 114 11.08 4.55 -2.73
CA TRP A 114 10.34 4.86 -3.94
C TRP A 114 10.79 3.97 -5.11
N TYR A 115 9.97 3.90 -6.18
CA TYR A 115 10.25 3.20 -7.41
C TYR A 115 9.72 4.00 -8.61
N GLN A 116 9.90 3.49 -9.84
CA GLN A 116 9.42 4.14 -11.05
C GLN A 116 8.13 3.51 -11.58
N SER A 117 7.28 4.33 -12.16
CA SER A 117 6.20 3.95 -13.04
C SER A 117 6.67 4.04 -14.49
N TYR A 118 6.14 3.18 -15.36
CA TYR A 118 6.48 3.16 -16.78
C TYR A 118 5.23 3.34 -17.64
N TRP A 119 5.38 4.06 -18.75
CA TRP A 119 4.53 3.87 -19.90
C TRP A 119 5.14 2.77 -20.76
N LEU A 120 4.38 1.68 -21.04
CA LEU A 120 4.77 0.58 -21.90
C LEU A 120 3.98 0.65 -23.20
N ALA A 121 4.65 0.38 -24.32
CA ALA A 121 4.06 0.21 -25.64
C ALA A 121 4.66 -0.99 -26.35
N LEU A 122 4.08 -1.41 -27.48
CA LEU A 122 4.69 -2.40 -28.36
C LEU A 122 6.01 -1.88 -28.93
N LYS A 123 7.01 -2.75 -29.11
CA LYS A 123 8.36 -2.37 -29.57
C LYS A 123 8.37 -1.68 -30.94
N GLU A 124 7.48 -2.08 -31.85
CA GLU A 124 7.37 -1.53 -33.20
C GLU A 124 6.74 -0.13 -33.24
N LYS A 125 6.10 0.31 -32.16
CA LYS A 125 5.49 1.65 -32.13
C LYS A 125 6.57 2.73 -32.02
N PRO A 126 6.42 3.89 -32.68
CA PRO A 126 7.45 4.93 -32.75
C PRO A 126 7.48 5.85 -31.51
N TYR A 127 6.91 5.40 -30.37
CA TYR A 127 6.83 6.23 -29.16
C TYR A 127 8.13 6.20 -28.37
N SER A 128 8.61 7.37 -27.91
CA SER A 128 9.83 7.56 -27.15
C SER A 128 9.69 8.52 -25.97
N LYS A 129 8.57 9.26 -25.89
CA LYS A 129 8.25 10.22 -24.84
C LYS A 129 6.73 10.27 -24.63
N VAL A 130 6.29 10.79 -23.50
CA VAL A 130 4.85 10.82 -23.16
C VAL A 130 4.04 11.69 -24.10
N GLU A 131 4.65 12.73 -24.68
CA GLU A 131 4.00 13.61 -25.66
C GLU A 131 3.55 12.87 -26.92
N ASP A 132 4.23 11.78 -27.31
CA ASP A 132 3.88 10.94 -28.44
C ASP A 132 2.55 10.20 -28.23
N LEU A 133 2.10 10.10 -26.96
CA LEU A 133 0.83 9.48 -26.59
C LEU A 133 -0.36 10.45 -26.61
N LYS A 134 -0.15 11.73 -26.97
CA LYS A 134 -1.23 12.70 -27.06
C LYS A 134 -2.26 12.26 -28.12
N GLY A 135 -3.54 12.25 -27.72
CA GLY A 135 -4.65 11.80 -28.57
C GLY A 135 -4.68 10.30 -28.84
N LYS A 136 -3.90 9.49 -28.12
CA LYS A 136 -3.83 8.03 -28.29
C LYS A 136 -4.64 7.30 -27.24
N PRO A 137 -5.24 6.15 -27.59
CA PRO A 137 -5.88 5.29 -26.60
C PRO A 137 -4.84 4.69 -25.66
N VAL A 138 -5.05 4.83 -24.35
CA VAL A 138 -4.15 4.34 -23.31
C VAL A 138 -4.89 3.53 -22.26
N ALA A 139 -4.18 2.61 -21.61
CA ALA A 139 -4.70 1.77 -20.56
C ALA A 139 -4.04 2.07 -19.20
N PHE A 140 -4.87 2.23 -18.20
CA PHE A 140 -4.49 2.37 -16.79
C PHE A 140 -4.81 1.09 -16.03
N ALA A 141 -4.04 0.79 -14.98
CA ALA A 141 -4.25 -0.39 -14.15
C ALA A 141 -5.60 -0.33 -13.40
N SER A 142 -5.87 0.79 -12.72
CA SER A 142 -7.15 1.13 -12.11
C SER A 142 -7.14 2.61 -11.70
N LYS A 143 -8.30 3.21 -11.43
CA LYS A 143 -8.39 4.61 -10.97
C LYS A 143 -7.71 4.88 -9.62
N THR A 144 -7.51 3.87 -8.80
CA THR A 144 -6.84 3.97 -7.48
C THR A 144 -5.38 3.52 -7.52
N SER A 145 -4.87 3.10 -8.68
CA SER A 145 -3.49 2.64 -8.79
C SER A 145 -2.50 3.80 -8.71
N THR A 146 -1.57 3.76 -7.76
CA THR A 146 -0.54 4.79 -7.58
C THR A 146 0.33 4.91 -8.83
N SER A 147 1.01 3.84 -9.25
CA SER A 147 1.92 3.86 -10.42
C SER A 147 1.21 3.58 -11.74
N GLY A 148 0.02 2.99 -11.73
CA GLY A 148 -0.74 2.68 -12.94
C GLY A 148 -1.79 3.72 -13.32
N TYR A 149 -1.91 4.83 -12.57
CA TYR A 149 -2.83 5.92 -12.89
C TYR A 149 -2.40 7.25 -12.26
N LEU A 150 -2.34 7.33 -10.93
CA LEU A 150 -2.22 8.61 -10.22
C LEU A 150 -0.92 9.36 -10.59
N ILE A 151 0.23 8.71 -10.42
CA ILE A 151 1.54 9.32 -10.72
C ILE A 151 1.71 9.61 -12.22
N PRO A 152 1.35 8.72 -13.18
CA PRO A 152 1.35 9.04 -14.61
C PRO A 152 0.57 10.30 -14.96
N ILE A 153 -0.62 10.50 -14.39
CA ILE A 153 -1.43 11.70 -14.64
C ILE A 153 -0.82 12.93 -13.98
N TYR A 154 -0.33 12.78 -12.75
CA TYR A 154 0.33 13.89 -12.04
C TYR A 154 1.63 14.32 -12.73
N ASP A 155 2.37 13.39 -13.34
CA ASP A 155 3.56 13.71 -14.16
C ASP A 155 3.20 14.56 -15.39
N LEU A 156 2.07 14.28 -16.06
CA LEU A 156 1.56 15.15 -17.13
C LEU A 156 1.29 16.58 -16.64
N LYS A 157 0.70 16.72 -15.46
CA LYS A 157 0.48 18.03 -14.82
C LYS A 157 1.81 18.74 -14.53
N ARG A 158 2.79 18.03 -13.95
CA ARG A 158 4.12 18.58 -13.64
C ARG A 158 4.87 19.04 -14.89
N LYS A 159 4.68 18.35 -16.02
CA LYS A 159 5.25 18.71 -17.34
C LYS A 159 4.45 19.81 -18.06
N GLY A 160 3.37 20.33 -17.49
CA GLY A 160 2.53 21.33 -18.13
C GLY A 160 1.69 20.79 -19.29
N LEU A 161 1.63 19.46 -19.48
CA LEU A 161 0.87 18.81 -20.56
C LEU A 161 -0.61 18.62 -20.19
N LEU A 162 -0.93 18.70 -18.90
CA LEU A 162 -2.29 18.61 -18.37
C LEU A 162 -2.53 19.75 -17.36
N THR A 163 -3.42 20.67 -17.70
CA THR A 163 -3.73 21.86 -16.87
C THR A 163 -5.00 21.71 -16.04
N LYS A 164 -5.86 20.77 -16.40
CA LYS A 164 -7.12 20.43 -15.70
C LYS A 164 -7.10 18.96 -15.28
N PRO A 165 -7.84 18.56 -14.24
CA PRO A 165 -7.90 17.17 -13.76
C PRO A 165 -8.74 16.26 -14.68
N ASP A 166 -8.52 16.37 -15.97
CA ASP A 166 -9.23 15.62 -17.00
C ASP A 166 -8.22 14.98 -17.96
N PRO A 167 -7.85 13.70 -17.75
CA PRO A 167 -6.90 13.02 -18.64
C PRO A 167 -7.36 12.90 -20.08
N GLU A 168 -8.67 12.94 -20.38
CA GLU A 168 -9.18 12.96 -21.74
C GLU A 168 -8.77 14.22 -22.52
N ALA A 169 -8.49 15.33 -21.82
CA ALA A 169 -7.95 16.53 -22.44
C ALA A 169 -6.57 16.30 -23.10
N PHE A 170 -5.79 15.32 -22.63
CA PHE A 170 -4.50 14.95 -23.22
C PHE A 170 -4.62 13.75 -24.17
N PHE A 171 -5.27 12.67 -23.74
CA PHE A 171 -5.35 11.41 -24.50
C PHE A 171 -6.49 11.36 -25.51
N GLY A 172 -7.46 12.28 -25.45
CA GLY A 172 -8.65 12.34 -26.28
C GLY A 172 -9.85 11.64 -25.64
N ALA A 173 -11.05 12.14 -25.95
CA ALA A 173 -12.30 11.61 -25.44
C ALA A 173 -12.49 10.14 -25.86
N GLY A 174 -12.85 9.29 -24.89
CA GLY A 174 -13.07 7.85 -25.10
C GLY A 174 -11.80 7.01 -25.25
N ASN A 175 -10.62 7.59 -25.09
CA ASN A 175 -9.33 6.92 -25.24
C ASN A 175 -8.76 6.38 -23.91
N LEU A 176 -9.52 6.41 -22.82
CA LEU A 176 -9.05 5.93 -21.51
C LEU A 176 -9.66 4.58 -21.18
N PHE A 177 -8.82 3.59 -21.05
CA PHE A 177 -9.20 2.26 -20.58
C PHE A 177 -8.71 2.04 -19.15
N TYR A 178 -9.56 1.47 -18.31
CA TYR A 178 -9.21 1.09 -16.94
C TYR A 178 -9.30 -0.42 -16.80
N GLY A 179 -8.26 -1.01 -16.22
CA GLY A 179 -8.20 -2.42 -15.88
C GLY A 179 -8.48 -2.69 -14.41
N THR A 180 -8.33 -3.94 -14.01
CA THR A 180 -8.34 -4.38 -12.61
C THR A 180 -6.93 -4.46 -12.02
N GLY A 181 -5.89 -4.27 -12.85
CA GLY A 181 -4.48 -4.31 -12.47
C GLY A 181 -3.57 -4.14 -13.68
N TYR A 182 -2.27 -4.27 -13.47
CA TYR A 182 -1.27 -4.04 -14.53
C TYR A 182 -1.40 -5.03 -15.69
N VAL A 183 -1.66 -6.31 -15.40
CA VAL A 183 -1.79 -7.35 -16.45
C VAL A 183 -2.89 -6.99 -17.42
N SER A 184 -4.08 -6.66 -16.93
CA SER A 184 -5.22 -6.28 -17.79
C SER A 184 -4.97 -5.00 -18.59
N ALA A 185 -4.19 -4.05 -18.06
CA ALA A 185 -3.80 -2.85 -18.82
C ALA A 185 -2.81 -3.20 -19.94
N VAL A 186 -1.83 -4.06 -19.67
CA VAL A 186 -0.85 -4.52 -20.68
C VAL A 186 -1.50 -5.38 -21.76
N GLU A 187 -2.45 -6.24 -21.39
CA GLU A 187 -3.20 -7.07 -22.35
C GLU A 187 -3.92 -6.21 -23.41
N ARG A 188 -4.44 -5.03 -23.04
CA ARG A 188 -5.03 -4.11 -24.02
C ARG A 188 -4.01 -3.61 -25.04
N VAL A 189 -2.76 -3.40 -24.60
CA VAL A 189 -1.67 -3.02 -25.53
C VAL A 189 -1.30 -4.19 -26.43
N LEU A 190 -1.12 -5.38 -25.86
CA LEU A 190 -0.77 -6.60 -26.61
C LEU A 190 -1.85 -6.98 -27.63
N ASN A 191 -3.13 -6.67 -27.36
CA ASN A 191 -4.27 -6.93 -28.23
C ASN A 191 -4.60 -5.75 -29.18
N GLY A 192 -3.79 -4.68 -29.20
CA GLY A 192 -3.98 -3.51 -30.06
C GLY A 192 -5.17 -2.61 -29.71
N GLN A 193 -5.76 -2.79 -28.52
CA GLN A 193 -6.87 -1.94 -28.02
C GLN A 193 -6.38 -0.61 -27.44
N ALA A 194 -5.14 -0.56 -26.97
CA ALA A 194 -4.48 0.63 -26.48
C ALA A 194 -3.07 0.75 -27.07
N GLU A 195 -2.59 1.96 -27.23
CA GLU A 195 -1.25 2.25 -27.74
C GLU A 195 -0.18 2.19 -26.64
N ALA A 196 -0.56 2.48 -25.40
CA ALA A 196 0.32 2.36 -24.25
C ALA A 196 -0.44 2.00 -22.97
N ALA A 197 0.28 1.43 -21.99
CA ALA A 197 -0.23 1.15 -20.65
C ALA A 197 0.68 1.76 -19.57
N ALA A 198 0.06 2.35 -18.55
CA ALA A 198 0.76 2.82 -17.35
C ALA A 198 0.86 1.69 -16.32
N VAL A 199 2.08 1.37 -15.88
CA VAL A 199 2.35 0.25 -14.98
C VAL A 199 3.50 0.55 -14.02
N SER A 200 3.70 -0.30 -13.00
CA SER A 200 4.93 -0.29 -12.20
C SER A 200 6.12 -0.83 -13.01
N TYR A 201 7.32 -0.34 -12.74
CA TYR A 201 8.57 -0.77 -13.37
C TYR A 201 8.74 -2.29 -13.40
N TYR A 202 8.36 -2.99 -12.33
CA TYR A 202 8.56 -4.42 -12.19
C TYR A 202 7.75 -5.27 -13.18
N VAL A 203 6.73 -4.70 -13.82
CA VAL A 203 5.96 -5.41 -14.86
C VAL A 203 6.83 -5.73 -16.06
N LEU A 204 7.75 -4.83 -16.43
CA LEU A 204 8.72 -5.05 -17.49
C LEU A 204 10.02 -5.69 -16.97
N ASP A 205 10.53 -5.22 -15.82
CA ASP A 205 11.89 -5.51 -15.36
C ASP A 205 12.00 -6.78 -14.49
N LYS A 206 10.86 -7.33 -14.02
CA LYS A 206 10.82 -8.54 -13.17
C LYS A 206 9.93 -9.63 -13.79
N ASP A 207 10.25 -10.90 -13.49
CA ASP A 207 9.51 -12.08 -13.99
C ASP A 207 8.28 -12.41 -13.14
N LYS A 208 7.39 -11.42 -12.93
CA LYS A 208 6.26 -11.62 -12.02
C LYS A 208 4.88 -11.67 -12.68
N HIS A 209 4.66 -10.89 -13.72
CA HIS A 209 3.31 -10.58 -14.21
C HIS A 209 3.08 -10.94 -15.67
N LEU A 210 4.13 -10.99 -16.47
CA LEU A 210 4.06 -11.26 -17.91
C LEU A 210 4.93 -12.44 -18.26
N THR A 211 4.52 -13.18 -19.27
CA THR A 211 5.39 -14.22 -19.85
C THR A 211 6.60 -13.59 -20.54
N VAL A 212 7.63 -14.40 -20.80
CA VAL A 212 8.83 -13.96 -21.53
C VAL A 212 8.46 -13.43 -22.91
N GLU A 213 7.53 -14.09 -23.62
CA GLU A 213 7.04 -13.72 -24.95
C GLU A 213 6.26 -12.39 -24.92
N GLN A 214 5.43 -12.18 -23.89
CA GLN A 214 4.71 -10.92 -23.71
C GLN A 214 5.67 -9.76 -23.47
N ARG A 215 6.64 -9.91 -22.56
CA ARG A 215 7.66 -8.88 -22.29
C ARG A 215 8.53 -8.60 -23.51
N ALA A 216 8.88 -9.63 -24.26
CA ALA A 216 9.68 -9.49 -25.48
C ALA A 216 9.05 -8.58 -26.55
N LYS A 217 7.71 -8.41 -26.53
CA LYS A 217 6.97 -7.53 -27.45
C LYS A 217 6.90 -6.08 -26.97
N LEU A 218 7.24 -5.80 -25.70
CA LEU A 218 7.04 -4.51 -25.07
C LEU A 218 8.35 -3.73 -24.94
N LYS A 219 8.21 -2.40 -24.92
CA LYS A 219 9.30 -1.48 -24.54
C LYS A 219 8.79 -0.42 -23.55
N LYS A 220 9.72 0.12 -22.77
CA LYS A 220 9.51 1.36 -22.01
C LYS A 220 9.53 2.54 -22.98
N VAL A 221 8.44 3.32 -23.00
CA VAL A 221 8.34 4.60 -23.71
C VAL A 221 9.01 5.69 -22.89
N THR A 222 8.62 5.79 -21.61
CA THR A 222 9.19 6.74 -20.65
C THR A 222 8.92 6.25 -19.23
N GLU A 223 9.63 6.79 -18.27
CA GLU A 223 9.40 6.59 -16.85
C GLU A 223 8.93 7.87 -16.18
N GLN A 224 8.17 7.73 -15.11
CA GLN A 224 7.68 8.81 -14.26
C GLN A 224 7.71 8.40 -12.79
N GLY A 225 7.82 9.40 -11.93
CA GLY A 225 7.94 9.20 -10.49
C GLY A 225 8.66 10.36 -9.81
N PRO A 226 9.20 10.15 -8.63
CA PRO A 226 9.21 8.90 -7.85
C PRO A 226 7.82 8.47 -7.38
N VAL A 227 7.56 7.16 -7.34
CA VAL A 227 6.36 6.54 -6.81
C VAL A 227 6.69 6.05 -5.41
N PRO A 228 6.06 6.52 -4.33
CA PRO A 228 6.30 6.01 -3.00
C PRO A 228 6.00 4.51 -2.90
N THR A 229 6.86 3.78 -2.21
CA THR A 229 6.66 2.34 -1.98
C THR A 229 5.40 2.07 -1.15
N HIS A 230 4.94 0.83 -1.21
CA HIS A 230 3.85 0.36 -0.34
C HIS A 230 4.25 0.48 1.12
N VAL A 231 3.25 0.64 1.98
CA VAL A 231 3.44 0.79 3.42
C VAL A 231 2.73 -0.32 4.19
N ILE A 232 3.25 -0.65 5.36
CA ILE A 232 2.48 -1.30 6.41
C ILE A 232 1.88 -0.18 7.25
N ALA A 233 0.56 -0.07 7.20
CA ALA A 233 -0.21 0.86 7.99
C ALA A 233 -0.74 0.19 9.26
N VAL A 234 -0.93 0.97 10.31
CA VAL A 234 -1.57 0.57 11.56
C VAL A 234 -2.81 1.44 11.79
N ARG A 235 -3.91 0.86 12.30
CA ARG A 235 -5.10 1.66 12.64
C ARG A 235 -4.78 2.70 13.72
N SER A 236 -5.38 3.87 13.59
CA SER A 236 -5.07 5.04 14.44
C SER A 236 -5.33 4.81 15.93
N SER A 237 -6.26 3.92 16.29
CA SER A 237 -6.63 3.65 17.68
C SER A 237 -5.67 2.71 18.44
N ILE A 238 -4.64 2.16 17.79
CA ILE A 238 -3.57 1.39 18.46
C ILE A 238 -2.68 2.35 19.25
N SER A 239 -2.36 1.97 20.50
CA SER A 239 -1.50 2.78 21.37
C SER A 239 -0.08 2.92 20.80
N GLU A 240 0.65 3.97 21.19
CA GLU A 240 2.04 4.17 20.75
C GLU A 240 2.94 3.01 21.18
N ALA A 241 2.80 2.51 22.40
CA ALA A 241 3.56 1.37 22.89
C ALA A 241 3.30 0.09 22.08
N ASP A 242 2.03 -0.14 21.71
CA ASP A 242 1.66 -1.28 20.86
C ASP A 242 2.21 -1.11 19.43
N ARG A 243 2.17 0.11 18.88
CA ARG A 243 2.79 0.41 17.57
C ARG A 243 4.28 0.10 17.56
N ASP A 244 5.00 0.48 18.61
CA ASP A 244 6.43 0.17 18.73
C ASP A 244 6.69 -1.34 18.80
N THR A 245 5.86 -2.08 19.52
CA THR A 245 5.96 -3.54 19.60
C THR A 245 5.71 -4.19 18.23
N LEU A 246 4.65 -3.76 17.52
CA LEU A 246 4.33 -4.24 16.17
C LEU A 246 5.42 -3.89 15.16
N ARG A 247 5.97 -2.67 15.24
CA ARG A 247 7.07 -2.21 14.38
C ARG A 247 8.30 -3.10 14.54
N LYS A 248 8.75 -3.29 15.78
CA LYS A 248 9.93 -4.14 16.10
C LYS A 248 9.73 -5.57 15.61
N ALA A 249 8.56 -6.15 15.78
CA ALA A 249 8.27 -7.49 15.29
C ALA A 249 8.37 -7.58 13.76
N LEU A 250 7.83 -6.60 13.03
CA LEU A 250 7.90 -6.53 11.57
C LEU A 250 9.33 -6.25 11.06
N GLU A 251 10.10 -5.41 11.73
CA GLU A 251 11.49 -5.13 11.36
C GLU A 251 12.37 -6.38 11.43
N THR A 252 12.05 -7.38 12.28
CA THR A 252 12.76 -8.67 12.29
C THR A 252 12.64 -9.44 10.97
N MET A 253 11.68 -9.10 10.12
CA MET A 253 11.60 -9.66 8.76
C MET A 253 12.76 -9.20 7.85
N ASN A 254 13.49 -8.15 8.23
CA ASN A 254 14.69 -7.72 7.52
C ASN A 254 15.94 -8.57 7.86
N GLU A 255 15.88 -9.41 8.89
CA GLU A 255 16.94 -10.35 9.23
C GLU A 255 17.15 -11.36 8.09
N LYS A 256 18.40 -11.77 7.89
CA LYS A 256 18.80 -12.59 6.74
C LYS A 256 17.97 -13.88 6.57
N GLU A 257 17.69 -14.55 7.67
CA GLU A 257 16.89 -15.79 7.71
C GLU A 257 15.42 -15.60 7.34
N ASN A 258 14.90 -14.37 7.44
CA ASN A 258 13.49 -14.05 7.17
C ASN A 258 13.27 -13.41 5.79
N THR A 259 14.36 -13.16 5.03
CA THR A 259 14.31 -12.44 3.75
C THR A 259 13.37 -13.10 2.73
N GLU A 260 13.39 -14.44 2.66
CA GLU A 260 12.53 -15.17 1.72
C GLU A 260 11.02 -14.93 2.00
N LEU A 261 10.63 -15.02 3.27
CA LEU A 261 9.24 -14.74 3.67
C LEU A 261 8.87 -13.27 3.39
N ARG A 262 9.73 -12.34 3.79
CA ARG A 262 9.52 -10.91 3.56
C ARG A 262 9.31 -10.60 2.07
N ASP A 263 10.20 -11.07 1.21
CA ASP A 263 10.17 -10.78 -0.22
C ASP A 263 8.99 -11.45 -0.94
N LYS A 264 8.48 -12.56 -0.38
CA LYS A 264 7.24 -13.16 -0.84
C LYS A 264 6.02 -12.32 -0.45
N VAL A 265 5.95 -11.84 0.79
CA VAL A 265 4.75 -11.14 1.31
C VAL A 265 4.77 -9.65 0.94
N PHE A 266 5.87 -8.95 1.22
CA PHE A 266 5.96 -7.48 1.11
C PHE A 266 6.81 -7.00 -0.06
N THR A 267 7.54 -7.90 -0.73
CA THR A 267 8.38 -7.62 -1.90
C THR A 267 9.58 -6.70 -1.67
N SER A 268 9.81 -6.21 -0.45
CA SER A 268 10.88 -5.26 -0.14
C SER A 268 11.22 -5.26 1.36
N LYS A 269 12.38 -4.70 1.69
CA LYS A 269 12.78 -4.44 3.06
C LYS A 269 11.82 -3.44 3.71
N LEU A 270 11.59 -3.55 5.00
CA LEU A 270 10.65 -2.71 5.76
C LEU A 270 11.45 -1.71 6.60
N VAL A 271 11.21 -0.41 6.40
CA VAL A 271 11.95 0.68 7.06
C VAL A 271 11.02 1.77 7.59
N PRO A 272 11.39 2.46 8.68
CA PRO A 272 10.71 3.69 9.10
C PRO A 272 10.87 4.78 8.03
N VAL A 273 9.85 5.61 7.86
CA VAL A 273 9.88 6.79 6.98
C VAL A 273 9.22 7.98 7.67
N ASN A 274 9.53 9.18 7.19
CA ASN A 274 8.74 10.37 7.50
C ASN A 274 7.44 10.31 6.66
N PRO A 275 6.24 10.22 7.26
CA PRO A 275 4.99 10.08 6.52
C PRO A 275 4.71 11.28 5.60
N ASP A 276 5.06 12.51 6.02
CA ASP A 276 4.80 13.70 5.24
C ASP A 276 5.62 13.72 3.96
N GLU A 277 6.90 13.41 4.05
CA GLU A 277 7.79 13.32 2.89
C GLU A 277 7.41 12.14 1.98
N HIS A 278 7.12 10.97 2.59
CA HIS A 278 6.80 9.76 1.82
C HIS A 278 5.51 9.89 1.01
N LEU A 279 4.50 10.58 1.53
CA LEU A 279 3.19 10.70 0.89
C LEU A 279 2.94 12.03 0.16
N GLN A 280 3.88 12.98 0.21
CA GLN A 280 3.69 14.33 -0.34
C GLN A 280 3.21 14.31 -1.80
N SER A 281 3.90 13.59 -2.67
CA SER A 281 3.57 13.53 -4.10
C SER A 281 2.19 12.92 -4.36
N ILE A 282 1.73 12.03 -3.48
CA ILE A 282 0.40 11.40 -3.59
C ILE A 282 -0.69 12.37 -3.14
N ARG A 283 -0.46 13.11 -2.05
CA ARG A 283 -1.39 14.14 -1.59
C ARG A 283 -1.57 15.22 -2.66
N GLU A 284 -0.45 15.74 -3.22
CA GLU A 284 -0.48 16.73 -4.31
C GLU A 284 -1.18 16.21 -5.58
N ALA A 285 -0.99 14.93 -5.92
CA ALA A 285 -1.65 14.31 -7.06
C ALA A 285 -3.15 14.13 -6.85
N LEU A 286 -3.58 13.72 -5.65
CA LEU A 286 -4.99 13.60 -5.28
C LEU A 286 -5.67 14.97 -5.20
N ASP A 287 -4.99 15.99 -4.68
CA ASP A 287 -5.51 17.34 -4.62
C ASP A 287 -5.71 17.93 -6.04
N PHE A 288 -4.79 17.62 -6.96
CA PHE A 288 -4.96 18.02 -8.37
C PHE A 288 -6.12 17.30 -9.05
N LEU A 289 -6.25 15.99 -8.87
CA LEU A 289 -7.30 15.20 -9.53
C LEU A 289 -8.68 15.38 -8.90
N GLY A 290 -8.73 15.91 -7.67
CA GLY A 290 -9.90 15.83 -6.82
C GLY A 290 -10.07 14.41 -6.27
N ASP A 291 -10.88 14.24 -5.24
CA ASP A 291 -11.23 12.89 -4.76
C ASP A 291 -11.86 12.13 -5.92
N ALA A 292 -11.19 11.08 -6.39
CA ALA A 292 -11.69 10.22 -7.45
C ALA A 292 -13.05 9.66 -7.02
N LYS A 293 -14.11 10.26 -7.54
CA LYS A 293 -15.50 9.84 -7.33
C LYS A 293 -15.80 8.59 -8.13
#